data_82bc0bd963381601068f7fa209324b6e
#
_entry.id   82bc0bd963381601068f7fa209324b6e
#
_cell.length_a   1.000
_cell.length_b   1.000
_cell.length_c   1.000
_cell.angle_alpha   90.00
_cell.angle_beta   90.00
_cell.angle_gamma   90.00
#
_symmetry.space_group_name_H-M   'P 1'
#
loop_
_entity.id
_entity.type
_entity.pdbx_description
1 polymer ?
#
loop_
_entity_poly.entity_id
_entity_poly.type
_entity_poly.pdbx_seq_one_letter_code
_entity_poly.pdbx_strand_id
1 'polypeptide(L)'
;MRLLKGGWAAKRFQGPALPWAGLLLVLLAASAVGVELLVKGLPANHSLYGDAKARWTINEYADLECPFCKVYTPRLKRWVDSHPDVNLVWRHLPLQMHGEAARHQARLVECAGIQGGAKAF
;
A
#
# COMPACT_ATOMS: atom_id res chain seq x y z
N MET A 1 26.68 42.18 -68.30
CA MET A 1 25.64 42.00 -67.30
C MET A 1 25.62 40.50 -66.89
N ARG A 2 26.30 40.13 -65.79
CA ARG A 2 26.39 38.75 -65.33
C ARG A 2 25.56 38.62 -64.05
N LEU A 3 24.47 37.89 -64.09
CA LEU A 3 23.60 37.58 -62.99
C LEU A 3 24.27 36.46 -62.14
N LEU A 4 24.60 36.81 -60.89
CA LEU A 4 25.11 35.87 -59.88
C LEU A 4 23.95 35.02 -59.37
N LYS A 5 23.90 33.73 -59.74
CA LYS A 5 22.99 32.74 -59.11
C LYS A 5 23.62 32.32 -57.77
N GLY A 6 23.25 32.94 -56.68
CA GLY A 6 23.54 32.50 -55.33
C GLY A 6 22.64 31.34 -54.93
N GLY A 7 23.12 30.11 -55.02
CA GLY A 7 22.43 28.95 -54.50
C GLY A 7 22.59 28.86 -52.98
N TRP A 8 21.50 29.16 -52.28
CA TRP A 8 21.44 28.90 -50.83
C TRP A 8 21.19 27.42 -50.62
N ALA A 9 22.26 26.62 -50.38
CA ALA A 9 22.12 25.28 -49.89
C ALA A 9 21.71 25.31 -48.41
N ALA A 10 20.44 25.05 -48.19
CA ALA A 10 19.94 24.82 -46.83
C ALA A 10 20.59 23.57 -46.26
N LYS A 11 21.61 23.74 -45.44
CA LYS A 11 22.13 22.64 -44.61
C LYS A 11 21.03 22.14 -43.67
N ARG A 12 20.43 21.00 -44.02
CA ARG A 12 19.56 20.27 -43.09
C ARG A 12 20.40 19.92 -41.85
N PHE A 13 20.06 20.53 -40.74
CA PHE A 13 20.58 20.18 -39.43
C PHE A 13 20.01 18.81 -39.09
N GLN A 14 20.73 17.74 -39.44
CA GLN A 14 20.47 16.39 -38.96
C GLN A 14 21.10 16.28 -37.58
N GLY A 15 20.44 16.87 -36.57
CA GLY A 15 20.73 16.55 -35.17
C GLY A 15 20.42 15.07 -34.94
N PRO A 16 21.18 14.39 -34.05
CA PRO A 16 20.84 13.03 -33.70
C PRO A 16 19.42 13.00 -33.18
N ALA A 17 18.57 12.23 -33.87
CA ALA A 17 17.22 11.95 -33.37
C ALA A 17 17.39 11.23 -32.04
N LEU A 18 17.30 11.95 -30.92
CA LEU A 18 17.19 11.31 -29.61
C LEU A 18 16.01 10.34 -29.73
N PRO A 19 16.18 9.07 -29.42
CA PRO A 19 15.11 8.10 -29.50
C PRO A 19 14.13 8.40 -28.37
N TRP A 20 13.12 9.20 -28.68
CA TRP A 20 12.01 9.53 -27.78
C TRP A 20 11.40 8.27 -27.18
N ALA A 21 11.46 7.15 -27.91
CA ALA A 21 11.07 5.84 -27.46
C ALA A 21 11.91 5.37 -26.27
N GLY A 22 13.23 5.62 -26.24
CA GLY A 22 14.11 5.29 -25.14
C GLY A 22 13.81 6.10 -23.88
N LEU A 23 13.54 7.41 -24.04
CA LEU A 23 13.19 8.28 -22.92
C LEU A 23 11.84 7.87 -22.30
N LEU A 24 10.84 7.53 -23.13
CA LEU A 24 9.55 7.02 -22.67
C LEU A 24 9.69 5.69 -21.91
N LEU A 25 10.51 4.77 -22.38
CA LEU A 25 10.77 3.48 -21.72
C LEU A 25 11.44 3.68 -20.35
N VAL A 26 12.39 4.61 -20.25
CA VAL A 26 13.07 4.92 -18.98
C VAL A 26 12.09 5.56 -18.00
N LEU A 27 11.23 6.47 -18.43
CA LEU A 27 10.21 7.11 -17.58
C LEU A 27 9.16 6.10 -17.11
N LEU A 28 8.73 5.16 -17.98
CA LEU A 28 7.79 4.10 -17.61
C LEU A 28 8.42 3.10 -16.62
N ALA A 29 9.69 2.72 -16.82
CA ALA A 29 10.42 1.86 -15.90
C ALA A 29 10.64 2.54 -14.54
N ALA A 30 10.99 3.83 -14.52
CA ALA A 30 11.16 4.59 -13.29
C ALA A 30 9.85 4.73 -12.51
N SER A 31 8.71 4.90 -13.21
CA SER A 31 7.39 4.95 -12.55
C SER A 31 6.99 3.60 -11.95
N ALA A 32 7.25 2.49 -12.63
CA ALA A 32 6.97 1.15 -12.13
C ALA A 32 7.81 0.83 -10.88
N VAL A 33 9.10 1.14 -10.90
CA VAL A 33 9.99 0.96 -9.74
C VAL A 33 9.58 1.87 -8.57
N GLY A 34 9.18 3.11 -8.87
CA GLY A 34 8.69 4.06 -7.85
C GLY A 34 7.42 3.56 -7.17
N VAL A 35 6.48 3.01 -7.92
CA VAL A 35 5.25 2.42 -7.37
C VAL A 35 5.55 1.18 -6.52
N GLU A 36 6.45 0.29 -6.96
CA GLU A 36 6.85 -0.88 -6.16
C GLU A 36 7.54 -0.51 -4.86
N LEU A 37 8.40 0.51 -4.87
CA LEU A 37 9.06 1.01 -3.66
C LEU A 37 8.06 1.67 -2.70
N LEU A 38 7.07 2.40 -3.22
CA LEU A 38 5.98 2.97 -2.43
C LEU A 38 5.10 1.88 -1.80
N VAL A 39 4.76 0.84 -2.55
CA VAL A 39 3.94 -0.28 -2.04
C VAL A 39 4.71 -1.10 -1.01
N LYS A 40 6.03 -1.33 -1.20
CA LYS A 40 6.88 -2.02 -0.22
C LYS A 40 7.13 -1.19 1.04
N GLY A 41 7.01 0.14 0.96
CA GLY A 41 7.10 1.05 2.12
C GLY A 41 5.79 1.21 2.89
N LEU A 42 4.67 0.70 2.37
CA LEU A 42 3.45 0.63 3.16
C LEU A 42 3.65 -0.41 4.26
N PRO A 43 3.31 -0.10 5.52
CA PRO A 43 3.45 -1.05 6.61
C PRO A 43 2.73 -2.34 6.22
N ALA A 44 3.42 -3.46 6.41
CA ALA A 44 2.81 -4.78 6.29
C ALA A 44 1.50 -4.74 7.08
N ASN A 45 0.47 -5.41 6.56
CA ASN A 45 -0.85 -5.42 7.21
C ASN A 45 -0.73 -6.07 8.60
N HIS A 46 -0.27 -5.29 9.58
CA HIS A 46 -0.03 -5.72 10.96
C HIS A 46 -1.31 -6.16 11.66
N SER A 47 -2.46 -5.75 11.14
CA SER A 47 -3.77 -6.17 11.64
C SER A 47 -4.24 -7.52 11.09
N LEU A 48 -3.42 -8.19 10.26
CA LEU A 48 -3.74 -9.50 9.70
C LEU A 48 -3.35 -10.62 10.66
N TYR A 49 -4.29 -11.52 10.91
CA TYR A 49 -4.11 -12.78 11.65
C TYR A 49 -4.40 -13.97 10.74
N GLY A 50 -3.52 -14.96 10.73
CA GLY A 50 -3.59 -16.13 9.86
C GLY A 50 -2.75 -15.97 8.58
N ASP A 51 -2.97 -16.85 7.60
CA ASP A 51 -2.22 -16.86 6.34
C ASP A 51 -2.64 -15.69 5.44
N ALA A 52 -1.66 -14.86 5.05
CA ALA A 52 -1.89 -13.74 4.11
C ALA A 52 -2.38 -14.19 2.72
N LYS A 53 -2.18 -15.47 2.37
CA LYS A 53 -2.62 -16.06 1.10
C LYS A 53 -3.93 -16.83 1.22
N ALA A 54 -4.58 -16.81 2.38
CA ALA A 54 -5.85 -17.48 2.60
C ALA A 54 -6.89 -17.02 1.58
N ARG A 55 -7.74 -17.97 1.15
CA ARG A 55 -8.76 -17.72 0.14
C ARG A 55 -9.83 -16.74 0.60
N TRP A 56 -10.14 -16.73 1.90
CA TRP A 56 -11.19 -15.94 2.50
C TRP A 56 -10.63 -15.00 3.56
N THR A 57 -11.18 -13.80 3.63
CA THR A 57 -10.80 -12.81 4.65
C THR A 57 -12.03 -12.39 5.43
N ILE A 58 -11.97 -12.56 6.73
CA ILE A 58 -12.95 -12.00 7.66
C ILE A 58 -12.44 -10.61 8.07
N ASN A 59 -13.25 -9.57 7.92
CA ASN A 59 -12.96 -8.26 8.49
C ASN A 59 -13.75 -8.10 9.80
N GLU A 60 -13.07 -8.08 10.93
CA GLU A 60 -13.66 -7.84 12.24
C GLU A 60 -13.59 -6.35 12.55
N TYR A 61 -14.73 -5.69 12.61
CA TYR A 61 -14.83 -4.31 13.06
C TYR A 61 -15.11 -4.30 14.56
N ALA A 62 -14.12 -3.90 15.35
CA ALA A 62 -14.20 -4.03 16.80
C ALA A 62 -13.59 -2.83 17.56
N ASP A 63 -14.05 -2.67 18.78
CA ASP A 63 -13.63 -1.64 19.71
C ASP A 63 -12.87 -2.30 20.88
N LEU A 64 -11.70 -1.78 21.21
CA LEU A 64 -10.84 -2.30 22.28
C LEU A 64 -11.43 -2.11 23.68
N GLU A 65 -12.32 -1.11 23.86
CA GLU A 65 -13.04 -0.89 25.10
C GLU A 65 -14.33 -1.72 25.20
N CYS A 66 -14.73 -2.42 24.12
CA CYS A 66 -15.94 -3.21 24.10
C CYS A 66 -15.75 -4.56 24.80
N PRO A 67 -16.48 -4.86 25.91
CA PRO A 67 -16.35 -6.10 26.64
C PRO A 67 -16.73 -7.35 25.81
N PHE A 68 -17.66 -7.21 24.88
CA PHE A 68 -18.07 -8.29 23.97
C PHE A 68 -16.96 -8.59 22.96
N CYS A 69 -16.31 -7.58 22.40
CA CYS A 69 -15.19 -7.76 21.47
C CYS A 69 -14.02 -8.46 22.18
N LYS A 70 -13.72 -8.08 23.43
CA LYS A 70 -12.71 -8.73 24.27
C LYS A 70 -12.92 -10.23 24.41
N VAL A 71 -14.16 -10.68 24.48
CA VAL A 71 -14.49 -12.11 24.62
C VAL A 71 -14.57 -12.80 23.25
N TYR A 72 -15.11 -12.11 22.23
CA TYR A 72 -15.38 -12.68 20.93
C TYR A 72 -14.11 -12.84 20.06
N THR A 73 -13.27 -11.82 19.97
CA THR A 73 -12.06 -11.82 19.15
C THR A 73 -11.13 -13.03 19.41
N PRO A 74 -10.82 -13.41 20.66
CA PRO A 74 -10.02 -14.62 20.90
C PRO A 74 -10.68 -15.92 20.44
N ARG A 75 -12.02 -15.98 20.46
CA ARG A 75 -12.75 -17.15 19.94
C ARG A 75 -12.67 -17.20 18.42
N LEU A 76 -12.79 -16.05 17.77
CA LEU A 76 -12.67 -15.94 16.31
C LEU A 76 -11.26 -16.28 15.85
N LYS A 77 -10.22 -15.81 16.53
CA LYS A 77 -8.83 -16.17 16.25
C LYS A 77 -8.61 -17.69 16.34
N ARG A 78 -9.09 -18.36 17.40
CA ARG A 78 -9.00 -19.83 17.51
C ARG A 78 -9.76 -20.57 16.41
N TRP A 79 -10.88 -20.01 15.95
CA TRP A 79 -11.60 -20.58 14.83
C TRP A 79 -10.79 -20.45 13.53
N VAL A 80 -10.17 -19.29 13.27
CA VAL A 80 -9.26 -19.09 12.13
C VAL A 80 -8.07 -20.05 12.17
N ASP A 81 -7.49 -20.33 13.34
CA ASP A 81 -6.39 -21.30 13.50
C ASP A 81 -6.77 -22.71 13.00
N SER A 82 -8.04 -23.07 13.07
CA SER A 82 -8.57 -24.36 12.56
C SER A 82 -9.05 -24.33 11.10
N HIS A 83 -8.95 -23.16 10.43
CA HIS A 83 -9.42 -22.96 9.05
C HIS A 83 -8.32 -22.28 8.20
N PRO A 84 -7.34 -23.03 7.67
CA PRO A 84 -6.17 -22.48 7.00
C PRO A 84 -6.50 -21.71 5.71
N ASP A 85 -7.69 -21.86 5.16
CA ASP A 85 -8.19 -21.12 4.00
C ASP A 85 -8.83 -19.77 4.36
N VAL A 86 -8.81 -19.40 5.66
CA VAL A 86 -9.39 -18.15 6.18
C VAL A 86 -8.35 -17.37 6.94
N ASN A 87 -8.33 -16.05 6.75
CA ASN A 87 -7.62 -15.12 7.60
C ASN A 87 -8.57 -14.07 8.20
N LEU A 88 -8.08 -13.36 9.21
CA LEU A 88 -8.81 -12.33 9.92
C LEU A 88 -8.05 -11.01 9.83
N VAL A 89 -8.74 -9.94 9.47
CA VAL A 89 -8.22 -8.58 9.51
C VAL A 89 -8.99 -7.79 10.55
N TRP A 90 -8.27 -7.29 11.55
CA TRP A 90 -8.82 -6.37 12.54
C TRP A 90 -9.00 -4.98 11.95
N ARG A 91 -10.14 -4.36 12.23
CA ARG A 91 -10.46 -2.98 11.87
C ARG A 91 -10.96 -2.24 13.10
N HIS A 92 -10.26 -1.20 13.49
CA HIS A 92 -10.69 -0.37 14.61
C HIS A 92 -12.01 0.33 14.31
N LEU A 93 -12.97 0.15 15.19
CA LEU A 93 -14.27 0.83 15.18
C LEU A 93 -14.56 1.40 16.59
N PRO A 94 -13.84 2.47 17.01
CA PRO A 94 -14.03 3.07 18.30
C PRO A 94 -15.43 3.69 18.40
N LEU A 95 -16.28 3.11 19.23
CA LEU A 95 -17.67 3.55 19.41
C LEU A 95 -17.73 4.85 20.21
N GLN A 96 -18.65 5.73 19.85
CA GLN A 96 -18.82 7.02 20.54
C GLN A 96 -19.11 6.86 22.03
N MET A 97 -19.84 5.82 22.41
CA MET A 97 -20.18 5.53 23.80
C MET A 97 -18.98 5.20 24.69
N HIS A 98 -17.86 4.75 24.11
CA HIS A 98 -16.60 4.49 24.81
C HIS A 98 -15.64 5.71 24.80
N GLY A 99 -16.03 6.79 24.12
CA GLY A 99 -15.37 8.10 24.16
C GLY A 99 -13.94 8.13 23.65
N GLU A 100 -13.12 9.01 24.25
CA GLU A 100 -11.73 9.21 23.87
C GLU A 100 -10.84 8.00 24.22
N ALA A 101 -11.19 7.21 25.24
CA ALA A 101 -10.45 6.03 25.63
C ALA A 101 -10.33 5.05 24.46
N ALA A 102 -11.44 4.71 23.80
CA ALA A 102 -11.46 3.82 22.66
C ALA A 102 -10.62 4.34 21.49
N ARG A 103 -10.69 5.63 21.20
CA ARG A 103 -9.89 6.27 20.13
C ARG A 103 -8.40 6.28 20.47
N HIS A 104 -8.05 6.53 21.71
CA HIS A 104 -6.66 6.52 22.18
C HIS A 104 -6.07 5.11 22.11
N GLN A 105 -6.78 4.09 22.58
CA GLN A 105 -6.37 2.69 22.52
C GLN A 105 -6.16 2.24 21.06
N ALA A 106 -7.09 2.57 20.17
CA ALA A 106 -6.95 2.26 18.74
C ALA A 106 -5.65 2.84 18.15
N ARG A 107 -5.34 4.13 18.45
CA ARG A 107 -4.09 4.76 17.98
C ARG A 107 -2.85 4.11 18.56
N LEU A 108 -2.86 3.74 19.84
CA LEU A 108 -1.71 3.07 20.47
C LEU A 108 -1.41 1.72 19.83
N VAL A 109 -2.44 0.92 19.56
CA VAL A 109 -2.27 -0.40 18.91
C VAL A 109 -1.79 -0.26 17.48
N GLU A 110 -2.29 0.71 16.71
CA GLU A 110 -1.77 1.01 15.37
C GLU A 110 -0.29 1.42 15.40
N CYS A 111 0.10 2.29 16.34
CA CYS A 111 1.50 2.67 16.51
C CYS A 111 2.39 1.46 16.87
N ALA A 112 1.92 0.58 17.76
CA ALA A 112 2.62 -0.64 18.12
C ALA A 112 2.79 -1.57 16.91
N GLY A 113 1.74 -1.74 16.11
CA GLY A 113 1.76 -2.54 14.89
C GLY A 113 2.73 -2.00 13.84
N ILE A 114 2.82 -0.68 13.67
CA ILE A 114 3.78 -0.03 12.76
C ILE A 114 5.22 -0.31 13.20
N GLN A 115 5.50 -0.33 14.51
CA GLN A 115 6.84 -0.50 15.07
C GLN A 115 7.26 -1.97 15.16
N GLY A 116 6.37 -2.84 15.59
CA GLY A 116 6.65 -4.24 15.90
C GLY A 116 5.94 -5.26 15.00
N GLY A 117 5.19 -4.79 14.00
CA GLY A 117 4.42 -5.65 13.10
C GLY A 117 3.27 -6.39 13.80
N ALA A 118 2.78 -7.46 13.18
CA ALA A 118 1.62 -8.22 13.66
C ALA A 118 1.78 -8.84 15.07
N LYS A 119 3.01 -8.96 15.58
CA LYS A 119 3.25 -9.47 16.93
C LYS A 119 3.01 -8.42 18.02
N ALA A 120 3.11 -7.14 17.65
CA ALA A 120 2.90 -6.03 18.59
C ALA A 120 1.48 -5.45 18.49
N PHE A 121 0.77 -5.75 17.39
CA PHE A 121 -0.63 -5.44 17.17
C PHE A 121 -1.53 -6.44 17.92
#